data_ecb87ddc919bbb491326e46e7c872c64
#
_entry.id   ecb87ddc919bbb491326e46e7c872c64
#
_cell.length_a   1.000
_cell.length_b   1.000
_cell.length_c   1.000
_cell.angle_alpha   90.00
_cell.angle_beta   90.00
_cell.angle_gamma   90.00
#
_symmetry.space_group_name_H-M   'P 1'
#
loop_
_entity.id
_entity.type
_entity.pdbx_description
1 polymer ?
#
loop_
_entity_poly.entity_id
_entity_poly.type
_entity_poly.pdbx_seq_one_letter_code
_entity_poly.pdbx_strand_id
1 'polypeptide(L)'
;MTSPDDCPNSSSLPVTRRAFLGAGAAVGVAGALGASGCSEDGASASRFNGSAFGGQPNTVAGLEDNIYMRLLGVRPHIGAHEHITTMGGSRMPPEVLEAIVEANEYFVDMNELTEAAGVRVAELMGAEAAIVTSGGFASLLLGSAACLTGSDMDRMRALPNVTWEPRNCLIQTPHRFSYDHAHRAAGMTNLYVDSREEFISRIDDTVAMLPALSAIERGSPIAPPRSMERSSPTPDTVILPEEMIDIGKQHDVPVMIDMASDLPPWENLRRFIDLGADLVVVSGGKGILGPQSTGILAGRADLIEAARMQNAPNDYIGRGMKIGKEEIIALVVALERAVRIDQAAEVEDWNVRAQWLAGELDVVPGVVARYAMNNGGYADVDLEWDQSVIPVEPREFKRILREGTPSIVYDGTTVRTRQLRPGEELLVANRLKELFTELSL
;
A
#
# COMPACT_ATOMS: atom_id res chain seq x y z
N MET A 1 -50.17 14.55 33.41
CA MET A 1 -50.77 13.30 33.88
C MET A 1 -50.87 12.38 32.66
N THR A 2 -50.02 11.47 32.57
CA THR A 2 -50.06 10.07 32.20
C THR A 2 -48.64 9.59 31.95
N SER A 3 -48.29 8.54 32.66
CA SER A 3 -47.00 7.92 32.86
C SER A 3 -46.53 7.11 31.67
N PRO A 4 -45.22 6.85 31.54
CA PRO A 4 -44.64 6.02 30.49
C PRO A 4 -44.62 4.56 30.97
N ASP A 5 -44.83 3.63 30.05
CA ASP A 5 -44.39 2.22 30.15
C ASP A 5 -44.88 1.49 28.90
N ASP A 6 -43.93 1.03 28.09
CA ASP A 6 -43.97 -0.24 27.39
C ASP A 6 -42.91 -0.25 26.25
N CYS A 7 -41.73 -0.77 26.59
CA CYS A 7 -40.79 -1.32 25.60
C CYS A 7 -40.58 -2.82 25.93
N PRO A 8 -40.71 -3.73 24.96
CA PRO A 8 -40.53 -5.14 25.23
C PRO A 8 -39.03 -5.53 25.22
N ASN A 9 -38.73 -6.36 26.21
CA ASN A 9 -37.48 -7.05 26.53
C ASN A 9 -36.79 -7.67 25.30
N SER A 10 -35.55 -7.27 25.05
CA SER A 10 -34.60 -8.00 24.24
C SER A 10 -33.84 -9.00 25.15
N SER A 11 -34.04 -10.28 24.90
CA SER A 11 -33.36 -11.38 25.55
C SER A 11 -31.85 -11.38 25.18
N SER A 12 -31.02 -11.00 26.15
CA SER A 12 -29.58 -11.15 26.12
C SER A 12 -29.19 -12.62 26.37
N LEU A 13 -28.55 -13.25 25.41
CA LEU A 13 -27.84 -14.54 25.59
C LEU A 13 -26.54 -14.29 26.38
N PRO A 14 -26.24 -15.07 27.43
CA PRO A 14 -25.02 -14.90 28.18
C PRO A 14 -23.85 -15.54 27.47
N VAL A 15 -22.88 -14.73 27.03
CA VAL A 15 -21.57 -15.22 26.59
C VAL A 15 -20.76 -15.60 27.86
N THR A 16 -20.59 -16.88 28.12
CA THR A 16 -19.81 -17.37 29.25
C THR A 16 -18.31 -17.28 28.94
N ARG A 17 -17.57 -16.62 29.83
CA ARG A 17 -16.10 -16.45 29.84
C ARG A 17 -15.25 -17.72 29.86
N ARG A 18 -15.81 -18.93 29.68
CA ARG A 18 -15.10 -20.20 29.85
C ARG A 18 -14.62 -20.89 28.57
N ALA A 19 -14.88 -20.33 27.40
CA ALA A 19 -14.47 -20.94 26.12
C ALA A 19 -13.11 -20.43 25.56
N PHE A 20 -12.44 -19.48 26.24
CA PHE A 20 -11.22 -18.85 25.73
C PHE A 20 -9.90 -19.31 26.37
N LEU A 21 -9.95 -20.25 27.30
CA LEU A 21 -8.75 -20.73 28.02
C LEU A 21 -8.60 -22.26 27.91
N GLY A 22 -8.41 -22.77 26.69
CA GLY A 22 -8.24 -24.22 26.52
C GLY A 22 -7.51 -24.65 25.27
N ALA A 23 -6.41 -23.97 24.89
CA ALA A 23 -5.47 -24.52 23.89
C ALA A 23 -4.07 -23.91 24.12
N GLY A 24 -3.49 -24.27 25.24
CA GLY A 24 -2.09 -23.98 25.51
C GLY A 24 -1.50 -25.18 26.23
N ALA A 25 -0.52 -25.80 25.60
CA ALA A 25 0.48 -26.71 26.10
C ALA A 25 0.49 -28.06 25.38
N ALA A 26 1.49 -28.28 24.55
CA ALA A 26 2.55 -29.28 24.76
C ALA A 26 3.41 -29.40 23.49
N VAL A 27 4.54 -28.73 23.48
CA VAL A 27 5.66 -29.10 22.58
C VAL A 27 6.51 -30.10 23.37
N GLY A 28 6.34 -31.37 23.05
CA GLY A 28 7.21 -32.42 23.49
C GLY A 28 8.18 -32.78 22.36
N VAL A 29 9.48 -32.56 22.61
CA VAL A 29 10.56 -33.05 21.78
C VAL A 29 10.68 -34.59 22.02
N ALA A 30 10.54 -35.36 20.94
CA ALA A 30 11.08 -36.74 20.91
C ALA A 30 11.50 -37.05 19.49
N GLY A 31 12.81 -37.21 19.32
CA GLY A 31 13.38 -37.83 18.14
C GLY A 31 13.24 -39.32 18.19
N ALA A 32 13.05 -39.97 17.06
CA ALA A 32 13.59 -41.31 16.77
C ALA A 32 13.36 -41.68 15.29
N LEU A 33 14.37 -42.21 14.77
CA LEU A 33 14.65 -42.97 13.56
C LEU A 33 13.56 -43.94 13.09
N GLY A 34 13.39 -44.01 11.74
CA GLY A 34 13.23 -45.35 11.15
C GLY A 34 12.10 -45.50 10.13
N ALA A 35 12.53 -45.84 8.92
CA ALA A 35 11.94 -46.76 7.95
C ALA A 35 10.94 -46.21 6.91
N SER A 36 11.43 -46.23 5.70
CA SER A 36 10.84 -46.32 4.39
C SER A 36 9.40 -46.86 4.28
N GLY A 37 8.60 -46.09 3.58
CA GLY A 37 7.35 -46.51 2.96
C GLY A 37 7.01 -45.54 1.84
N CYS A 38 7.17 -45.97 0.59
CA CYS A 38 6.74 -45.24 -0.60
C CYS A 38 5.21 -45.11 -0.60
N SER A 39 4.71 -43.87 -0.61
CA SER A 39 3.42 -43.53 -1.17
C SER A 39 3.60 -42.28 -2.00
N GLU A 40 3.49 -42.46 -3.31
CA GLU A 40 3.40 -41.40 -4.30
C GLU A 40 2.05 -40.66 -4.11
N ASP A 41 2.08 -39.57 -3.42
CA ASP A 41 1.10 -38.51 -3.58
C ASP A 41 1.88 -37.22 -3.81
N GLY A 42 1.86 -36.77 -5.08
CA GLY A 42 2.63 -35.68 -5.59
C GLY A 42 2.22 -34.32 -5.04
N ALA A 43 2.65 -33.99 -3.84
CA ALA A 43 2.81 -32.61 -3.46
C ALA A 43 4.10 -32.10 -4.11
N SER A 44 4.00 -31.47 -5.26
CA SER A 44 5.08 -30.75 -5.90
C SER A 44 5.58 -29.70 -4.88
N ALA A 45 6.71 -29.99 -4.26
CA ALA A 45 7.41 -29.01 -3.44
C ALA A 45 7.70 -27.78 -4.31
N SER A 46 7.37 -26.60 -3.81
CA SER A 46 7.69 -25.32 -4.49
C SER A 46 9.13 -25.36 -4.97
N ARG A 47 9.34 -25.06 -6.24
CA ARG A 47 10.67 -24.98 -6.86
C ARG A 47 11.44 -23.74 -6.39
N PHE A 48 10.78 -22.87 -5.64
CA PHE A 48 11.28 -21.57 -5.22
C PHE A 48 11.52 -21.60 -3.71
N ASN A 49 12.78 -21.58 -3.30
CA ASN A 49 13.19 -21.51 -1.90
C ASN A 49 13.39 -20.05 -1.50
N GLY A 50 12.55 -19.59 -0.56
CA GLY A 50 12.86 -18.40 0.20
C GLY A 50 12.32 -17.11 -0.35
N SER A 51 11.00 -16.92 -0.30
CA SER A 51 10.44 -15.58 -0.44
C SER A 51 10.59 -14.83 0.89
N ALA A 52 10.99 -13.56 0.79
CA ALA A 52 11.02 -12.62 1.89
C ALA A 52 9.65 -12.41 2.56
N PHE A 53 8.57 -12.88 1.94
CA PHE A 53 7.20 -12.75 2.45
C PHE A 53 6.88 -13.64 3.63
N GLY A 54 7.70 -14.64 3.99
CA GLY A 54 7.43 -15.54 5.11
C GLY A 54 5.97 -16.07 5.17
N GLY A 55 5.77 -17.16 5.84
CA GLY A 55 4.45 -17.77 6.02
C GLY A 55 4.11 -18.82 4.97
N GLN A 56 3.14 -19.67 5.30
CA GLN A 56 2.70 -20.77 4.44
C GLN A 56 1.81 -20.26 3.29
N PRO A 57 1.86 -20.87 2.10
CA PRO A 57 0.93 -20.57 1.03
C PRO A 57 -0.51 -20.86 1.47
N ASN A 58 -1.46 -20.13 0.89
CA ASN A 58 -2.85 -20.49 1.04
C ASN A 58 -3.10 -21.86 0.40
N THR A 59 -3.98 -22.64 1.02
CA THR A 59 -4.53 -23.87 0.44
C THR A 59 -5.96 -23.63 0.02
N VAL A 60 -6.49 -24.44 -0.90
CA VAL A 60 -7.90 -24.37 -1.31
C VAL A 60 -8.80 -24.50 -0.08
N ALA A 61 -8.54 -25.47 0.80
CA ALA A 61 -9.29 -25.67 2.04
C ALA A 61 -9.19 -24.46 2.99
N GLY A 62 -8.01 -23.83 3.12
CA GLY A 62 -7.83 -22.64 3.94
C GLY A 62 -8.56 -21.40 3.39
N LEU A 63 -8.72 -21.31 2.07
CA LEU A 63 -9.54 -20.24 1.46
C LEU A 63 -11.05 -20.45 1.69
N GLU A 64 -11.49 -21.68 1.93
CA GLU A 64 -12.89 -22.01 2.20
C GLU A 64 -13.22 -22.01 3.71
N ASP A 65 -12.25 -22.37 4.57
CA ASP A 65 -12.41 -22.35 6.04
C ASP A 65 -11.38 -21.43 6.70
N ASN A 66 -11.76 -20.19 6.91
CA ASN A 66 -10.93 -19.17 7.54
C ASN A 66 -11.77 -18.21 8.40
N ILE A 67 -11.11 -17.29 9.10
CA ILE A 67 -11.79 -16.36 10.02
C ILE A 67 -12.81 -15.44 9.31
N TYR A 68 -12.53 -15.00 8.07
CA TYR A 68 -13.45 -14.12 7.33
C TYR A 68 -14.74 -14.86 6.95
N MET A 69 -14.59 -16.13 6.52
CA MET A 69 -15.74 -16.98 6.21
C MET A 69 -16.54 -17.31 7.46
N ARG A 70 -15.86 -17.76 8.53
CA ARG A 70 -16.54 -18.17 9.78
C ARG A 70 -17.26 -17.04 10.50
N LEU A 71 -16.70 -15.81 10.50
CA LEU A 71 -17.29 -14.67 11.20
C LEU A 71 -18.23 -13.83 10.36
N LEU A 72 -17.91 -13.64 9.08
CA LEU A 72 -18.55 -12.61 8.26
C LEU A 72 -19.10 -13.14 6.93
N GLY A 73 -18.86 -14.41 6.56
CA GLY A 73 -19.22 -14.95 5.26
C GLY A 73 -18.48 -14.29 4.08
N VAL A 74 -17.36 -13.61 4.35
CA VAL A 74 -16.55 -12.94 3.33
C VAL A 74 -15.50 -13.90 2.80
N ARG A 75 -15.53 -14.16 1.49
CA ARG A 75 -14.61 -15.09 0.84
C ARG A 75 -13.26 -14.41 0.55
N PRO A 76 -12.14 -14.93 1.08
CA PRO A 76 -10.82 -14.46 0.70
C PRO A 76 -10.40 -14.96 -0.68
N HIS A 77 -9.33 -14.41 -1.22
CA HIS A 77 -8.78 -14.76 -2.52
C HIS A 77 -7.25 -14.81 -2.49
N ILE A 78 -6.66 -15.50 -3.46
CA ILE A 78 -5.24 -15.38 -3.78
C ILE A 78 -5.04 -14.07 -4.55
N GLY A 79 -4.23 -13.17 -4.03
CA GLY A 79 -3.99 -11.86 -4.60
C GLY A 79 -2.84 -11.86 -5.60
N ALA A 80 -3.16 -11.94 -6.89
CA ALA A 80 -2.22 -11.71 -7.99
C ALA A 80 -2.37 -10.30 -8.56
N HIS A 81 -2.62 -9.33 -7.68
CA HIS A 81 -2.91 -7.92 -7.98
C HIS A 81 -1.93 -6.98 -7.28
N GLU A 82 -2.04 -5.69 -7.56
CA GLU A 82 -1.26 -4.63 -6.92
C GLU A 82 -1.70 -4.41 -5.45
N HIS A 83 -0.87 -3.69 -4.67
CA HIS A 83 -1.18 -3.28 -3.30
C HIS A 83 -2.28 -2.21 -3.30
N ILE A 84 -3.53 -2.61 -3.48
CA ILE A 84 -4.68 -1.69 -3.53
C ILE A 84 -5.59 -1.85 -2.31
N THR A 85 -6.06 -0.72 -1.80
CA THR A 85 -6.87 -0.66 -0.57
C THR A 85 -8.13 -1.51 -0.65
N THR A 86 -8.79 -1.54 -1.82
CA THR A 86 -10.03 -2.31 -2.03
C THR A 86 -9.84 -3.83 -1.99
N MET A 87 -8.59 -4.30 -2.07
CA MET A 87 -8.23 -5.72 -1.97
C MET A 87 -7.44 -6.07 -0.70
N GLY A 88 -7.38 -5.13 0.28
CA GLY A 88 -6.73 -5.36 1.56
C GLY A 88 -5.27 -4.92 1.66
N GLY A 89 -4.75 -4.21 0.63
CA GLY A 89 -3.37 -3.71 0.63
C GLY A 89 -2.35 -4.82 0.42
N SER A 90 -1.38 -4.94 1.33
CA SER A 90 -0.36 -5.98 1.36
C SER A 90 -0.55 -6.93 2.54
N ARG A 91 0.09 -8.10 2.47
CA ARG A 91 0.18 -9.03 3.61
C ARG A 91 1.44 -8.73 4.42
N MET A 92 1.28 -8.54 5.73
CA MET A 92 2.41 -8.30 6.62
C MET A 92 3.25 -9.57 6.79
N PRO A 93 4.60 -9.45 6.80
CA PRO A 93 5.50 -10.53 7.17
C PRO A 93 5.30 -10.99 8.63
N PRO A 94 5.70 -12.23 8.99
CA PRO A 94 5.55 -12.75 10.35
C PRO A 94 6.16 -11.85 11.43
N GLU A 95 7.37 -11.33 11.22
CA GLU A 95 8.04 -10.43 12.18
C GLU A 95 7.25 -9.15 12.49
N VAL A 96 6.50 -8.63 11.50
CA VAL A 96 5.62 -7.47 11.70
C VAL A 96 4.39 -7.83 12.52
N LEU A 97 3.82 -9.03 12.28
CA LEU A 97 2.67 -9.53 13.06
C LEU A 97 3.06 -9.85 14.50
N GLU A 98 4.25 -10.43 14.72
CA GLU A 98 4.81 -10.70 16.04
C GLU A 98 5.00 -9.39 16.82
N ALA A 99 5.52 -8.35 16.17
CA ALA A 99 5.66 -7.03 16.78
C ALA A 99 4.31 -6.40 17.20
N ILE A 100 3.24 -6.59 16.43
CA ILE A 100 1.88 -6.17 16.81
C ILE A 100 1.44 -6.86 18.09
N VAL A 101 1.64 -8.19 18.17
CA VAL A 101 1.25 -8.98 19.34
C VAL A 101 2.03 -8.55 20.57
N GLU A 102 3.36 -8.39 20.47
CA GLU A 102 4.22 -7.96 21.56
C GLU A 102 3.85 -6.54 22.02
N ALA A 103 3.68 -5.59 21.10
CA ALA A 103 3.33 -4.21 21.44
C ALA A 103 1.99 -4.10 22.18
N ASN A 104 1.06 -5.02 21.93
CA ASN A 104 -0.24 -5.03 22.58
C ASN A 104 -0.18 -5.37 24.09
N GLU A 105 0.90 -6.02 24.55
CA GLU A 105 1.07 -6.39 25.96
C GLU A 105 1.31 -5.18 26.87
N TYR A 106 1.66 -4.01 26.32
CA TYR A 106 2.11 -2.86 27.09
C TYR A 106 1.30 -1.60 26.79
N PHE A 107 1.15 -0.75 27.80
CA PHE A 107 0.73 0.64 27.64
C PHE A 107 1.96 1.54 27.54
N VAL A 108 1.89 2.56 26.70
CA VAL A 108 2.95 3.56 26.48
C VAL A 108 2.36 4.96 26.42
N ASP A 109 3.14 5.97 26.72
CA ASP A 109 2.77 7.35 26.41
C ASP A 109 2.80 7.55 24.89
N MET A 110 1.68 7.99 24.33
CA MET A 110 1.56 8.12 22.87
C MET A 110 2.39 9.28 22.32
N ASN A 111 2.68 10.32 23.10
CA ASN A 111 3.56 11.40 22.65
C ASN A 111 5.00 10.91 22.57
N GLU A 112 5.48 10.20 23.60
CA GLU A 112 6.82 9.60 23.59
C GLU A 112 6.96 8.57 22.44
N LEU A 113 5.94 7.72 22.24
CA LEU A 113 5.96 6.74 21.16
C LEU A 113 6.01 7.38 19.77
N THR A 114 5.17 8.38 19.51
CA THR A 114 5.11 9.03 18.20
C THR A 114 6.40 9.80 17.90
N GLU A 115 7.02 10.43 18.91
CA GLU A 115 8.29 11.12 18.79
C GLU A 115 9.42 10.12 18.51
N ALA A 116 9.57 9.07 19.31
CA ALA A 116 10.59 8.04 19.13
C ALA A 116 10.46 7.31 17.78
N ALA A 117 9.25 6.97 17.37
CA ALA A 117 8.99 6.38 16.07
C ALA A 117 9.37 7.34 14.93
N GLY A 118 9.05 8.63 15.07
CA GLY A 118 9.44 9.66 14.12
C GLY A 118 10.95 9.77 13.93
N VAL A 119 11.71 9.81 15.04
CA VAL A 119 13.18 9.81 15.02
C VAL A 119 13.70 8.57 14.28
N ARG A 120 13.19 7.38 14.62
CA ARG A 120 13.64 6.13 13.99
C ARG A 120 13.34 6.07 12.50
N VAL A 121 12.15 6.49 12.10
CA VAL A 121 11.74 6.56 10.67
C VAL A 121 12.64 7.55 9.92
N ALA A 122 12.92 8.72 10.50
CA ALA A 122 13.81 9.73 9.90
C ALA A 122 15.21 9.17 9.66
N GLU A 123 15.80 8.46 10.64
CA GLU A 123 17.10 7.79 10.50
C GLU A 123 17.10 6.79 9.32
N LEU A 124 16.07 5.94 9.22
CA LEU A 124 15.97 4.92 8.19
C LEU A 124 15.81 5.53 6.79
N MET A 125 15.09 6.65 6.68
CA MET A 125 14.85 7.35 5.42
C MET A 125 15.90 8.42 5.10
N GLY A 126 16.78 8.79 6.05
CA GLY A 126 17.76 9.85 5.88
C GLY A 126 17.13 11.24 5.84
N ALA A 127 15.97 11.44 6.48
CA ALA A 127 15.28 12.71 6.58
C ALA A 127 15.72 13.50 7.83
N GLU A 128 15.48 14.82 7.85
CA GLU A 128 15.69 15.64 9.05
C GLU A 128 14.72 15.23 10.17
N ALA A 129 13.47 14.94 9.83
CA ALA A 129 12.42 14.48 10.74
C ALA A 129 11.38 13.64 10.00
N ALA A 130 10.56 12.88 10.75
CA ALA A 130 9.43 12.13 10.22
C ALA A 130 8.33 11.97 11.27
N ILE A 131 7.12 11.64 10.81
CA ILE A 131 6.01 11.18 11.63
C ILE A 131 5.33 9.96 11.00
N VAL A 132 4.82 9.08 11.85
CA VAL A 132 3.90 8.01 11.46
C VAL A 132 2.48 8.56 11.43
N THR A 133 1.73 8.25 10.38
CA THR A 133 0.38 8.74 10.14
C THR A 133 -0.60 7.59 9.88
N SER A 134 -1.90 7.87 9.92
CA SER A 134 -2.92 6.88 9.56
C SER A 134 -3.14 6.78 8.04
N GLY A 135 -2.08 6.34 7.32
CA GLY A 135 -2.09 6.16 5.86
C GLY A 135 -1.58 7.35 5.08
N GLY A 136 -1.28 7.12 3.79
CA GLY A 136 -0.75 8.16 2.90
C GLY A 136 -1.65 9.38 2.74
N PHE A 137 -2.99 9.20 2.76
CA PHE A 137 -3.93 10.33 2.72
C PHE A 137 -3.76 11.26 3.93
N ALA A 138 -3.57 10.70 5.13
CA ALA A 138 -3.31 11.49 6.33
C ALA A 138 -1.95 12.21 6.23
N SER A 139 -0.94 11.58 5.63
CA SER A 139 0.34 12.24 5.34
C SER A 139 0.18 13.44 4.42
N LEU A 140 -0.55 13.30 3.32
CA LEU A 140 -0.85 14.39 2.39
C LEU A 140 -1.59 15.54 3.08
N LEU A 141 -2.61 15.21 3.89
CA LEU A 141 -3.40 16.21 4.61
C LEU A 141 -2.55 16.95 5.65
N LEU A 142 -1.79 16.23 6.47
CA LEU A 142 -0.96 16.83 7.53
C LEU A 142 0.20 17.65 6.96
N GLY A 143 0.83 17.19 5.85
CA GLY A 143 1.84 17.96 5.14
C GLY A 143 1.27 19.27 4.57
N SER A 144 0.07 19.20 3.98
CA SER A 144 -0.62 20.40 3.51
C SER A 144 -0.99 21.35 4.65
N ALA A 145 -1.48 20.81 5.76
CA ALA A 145 -1.78 21.59 6.95
C ALA A 145 -0.53 22.28 7.51
N ALA A 146 0.60 21.60 7.53
CA ALA A 146 1.89 22.16 7.95
C ALA A 146 2.34 23.32 7.05
N CYS A 147 2.22 23.19 5.73
CA CYS A 147 2.54 24.26 4.79
C CYS A 147 1.60 25.49 4.94
N LEU A 148 0.35 25.28 5.39
CA LEU A 148 -0.60 26.38 5.63
C LEU A 148 -0.36 27.12 6.93
N THR A 149 0.08 26.44 7.98
CA THR A 149 0.06 26.98 9.34
C THR A 149 1.44 27.22 9.93
N GLY A 150 2.48 26.51 9.45
CA GLY A 150 3.73 26.43 10.19
C GLY A 150 3.45 26.06 11.64
N SER A 151 4.11 26.71 12.59
CA SER A 151 3.95 26.54 14.04
C SER A 151 2.87 27.44 14.68
N ASP A 152 2.08 28.16 13.87
CA ASP A 152 1.04 29.08 14.36
C ASP A 152 -0.19 28.32 14.86
N MET A 153 -0.37 28.25 16.18
CA MET A 153 -1.45 27.51 16.83
C MET A 153 -2.85 28.07 16.54
N ASP A 154 -2.99 29.37 16.24
CA ASP A 154 -4.29 29.96 15.92
C ASP A 154 -4.69 29.59 14.49
N ARG A 155 -3.75 29.56 13.56
CA ARG A 155 -3.97 29.00 12.22
C ARG A 155 -4.31 27.51 12.27
N MET A 156 -3.61 26.71 13.10
CA MET A 156 -3.91 25.29 13.29
C MET A 156 -5.35 25.07 13.79
N ARG A 157 -5.83 25.89 14.74
CA ARG A 157 -7.23 25.83 15.23
C ARG A 157 -8.25 26.25 14.19
N ALA A 158 -7.88 27.14 13.28
CA ALA A 158 -8.79 27.65 12.26
C ALA A 158 -9.00 26.65 11.10
N LEU A 159 -8.08 25.68 10.90
CA LEU A 159 -8.23 24.68 9.83
C LEU A 159 -9.56 23.92 9.93
N PRO A 160 -10.21 23.61 8.80
CA PRO A 160 -9.80 23.89 7.41
C PRO A 160 -10.22 25.26 6.88
N ASN A 161 -10.64 26.19 7.73
CA ASN A 161 -11.15 27.52 7.33
C ASN A 161 -9.99 28.53 7.18
N VAL A 162 -9.27 28.46 6.08
CA VAL A 162 -8.11 29.32 5.80
C VAL A 162 -8.55 30.67 5.27
N THR A 163 -8.17 31.77 5.98
CA THR A 163 -8.48 33.15 5.60
C THR A 163 -7.23 34.02 5.37
N TRP A 164 -6.05 33.39 5.37
CA TRP A 164 -4.74 34.01 5.18
C TRP A 164 -4.05 33.50 3.90
N GLU A 165 -2.99 34.13 3.48
CA GLU A 165 -2.07 33.67 2.44
C GLU A 165 -0.70 33.33 3.06
N PRO A 166 0.08 32.40 2.40
CA PRO A 166 -0.28 31.62 1.21
C PRO A 166 -1.26 30.49 1.53
N ARG A 167 -2.09 30.10 0.54
CA ARG A 167 -3.07 28.99 0.73
C ARG A 167 -3.32 28.14 -0.52
N ASN A 168 -2.70 28.48 -1.63
CA ASN A 168 -2.90 27.76 -2.87
C ASN A 168 -1.95 26.56 -2.97
N CYS A 169 -2.49 25.43 -3.43
CA CYS A 169 -1.74 24.26 -3.87
C CYS A 169 -1.71 24.28 -5.39
N LEU A 170 -0.54 24.54 -5.99
CA LEU A 170 -0.40 24.65 -7.43
C LEU A 170 -0.02 23.30 -8.01
N ILE A 171 -0.87 22.72 -8.86
CA ILE A 171 -0.78 21.35 -9.38
C ILE A 171 -0.72 21.41 -10.90
N GLN A 172 0.36 20.89 -11.50
CA GLN A 172 0.33 20.62 -12.93
C GLN A 172 -0.62 19.46 -13.21
N THR A 173 -1.50 19.59 -14.20
CA THR A 173 -2.57 18.61 -14.48
C THR A 173 -2.11 17.15 -14.59
N PRO A 174 -0.94 16.81 -15.17
CA PRO A 174 -0.42 15.44 -15.16
C PRO A 174 -0.18 14.85 -13.76
N HIS A 175 0.06 15.69 -12.74
CA HIS A 175 0.20 15.24 -11.33
C HIS A 175 -1.13 15.13 -10.60
N ARG A 176 -2.23 15.47 -11.24
CA ARG A 176 -3.56 15.39 -10.64
C ARG A 176 -4.01 13.95 -10.47
N PHE A 177 -4.53 13.60 -9.29
CA PHE A 177 -5.12 12.29 -9.04
C PHE A 177 -6.16 12.33 -7.91
N SER A 178 -6.82 11.20 -7.66
CA SER A 178 -8.00 11.15 -6.77
C SER A 178 -7.72 11.56 -5.31
N TYR A 179 -6.48 11.54 -4.86
CA TYR A 179 -6.11 11.95 -3.49
C TYR A 179 -5.70 13.42 -3.35
N ASP A 180 -5.68 14.20 -4.44
CA ASP A 180 -5.41 15.64 -4.40
C ASP A 180 -6.42 16.43 -3.55
N HIS A 181 -7.58 15.83 -3.25
CA HIS A 181 -8.54 16.40 -2.33
C HIS A 181 -8.08 16.39 -0.85
N ALA A 182 -6.99 15.70 -0.49
CA ALA A 182 -6.37 15.81 0.82
C ALA A 182 -5.89 17.25 1.10
N HIS A 183 -5.34 17.92 0.06
CA HIS A 183 -4.90 19.32 0.15
C HIS A 183 -6.09 20.25 0.45
N ARG A 184 -7.21 20.03 -0.24
CA ARG A 184 -8.45 20.79 0.02
C ARG A 184 -9.05 20.49 1.39
N ALA A 185 -8.96 19.23 1.84
CA ALA A 185 -9.42 18.83 3.17
C ALA A 185 -8.61 19.49 4.29
N ALA A 186 -7.35 19.81 4.06
CA ALA A 186 -6.53 20.63 4.93
C ALA A 186 -6.90 22.12 4.91
N GLY A 187 -7.60 22.58 3.87
CA GLY A 187 -8.02 23.98 3.69
C GLY A 187 -7.35 24.70 2.53
N MET A 188 -6.51 24.02 1.73
CA MET A 188 -5.90 24.62 0.54
C MET A 188 -6.89 24.81 -0.60
N THR A 189 -6.59 25.77 -1.47
CA THR A 189 -7.24 25.93 -2.77
C THR A 189 -6.37 25.29 -3.84
N ASN A 190 -6.85 24.20 -4.46
CA ASN A 190 -6.11 23.57 -5.56
C ASN A 190 -6.26 24.37 -6.84
N LEU A 191 -5.15 24.79 -7.40
CA LEU A 191 -5.04 25.46 -8.71
C LEU A 191 -4.43 24.46 -9.69
N TYR A 192 -5.11 24.24 -10.81
CA TYR A 192 -4.65 23.30 -11.85
C TYR A 192 -4.20 24.06 -13.08
N VAL A 193 -3.05 23.71 -13.60
CA VAL A 193 -2.46 24.28 -14.83
C VAL A 193 -1.94 23.18 -15.73
N ASP A 194 -2.02 23.37 -17.03
CA ASP A 194 -1.67 22.34 -18.00
C ASP A 194 -0.21 22.45 -18.46
N SER A 195 0.23 23.64 -18.80
CA SER A 195 1.57 23.83 -19.34
C SER A 195 2.62 24.14 -18.28
N ARG A 196 3.88 23.84 -18.61
CA ARG A 196 5.05 24.14 -17.80
C ARG A 196 5.23 25.66 -17.61
N GLU A 197 5.07 26.44 -18.70
CA GLU A 197 5.24 27.88 -18.69
C GLU A 197 4.20 28.56 -17.82
N GLU A 198 2.94 28.10 -17.92
CA GLU A 198 1.87 28.57 -17.06
C GLU A 198 2.15 28.24 -15.61
N PHE A 199 2.59 26.99 -15.31
CA PHE A 199 2.91 26.57 -13.95
C PHE A 199 3.93 27.51 -13.30
N ILE A 200 5.07 27.76 -13.97
CA ILE A 200 6.13 28.64 -13.45
C ILE A 200 5.60 30.06 -13.27
N SER A 201 4.82 30.59 -14.23
CA SER A 201 4.29 31.96 -14.18
C SER A 201 3.23 32.16 -13.07
N ARG A 202 2.65 31.06 -12.54
CA ARG A 202 1.61 31.09 -11.49
C ARG A 202 2.18 30.97 -10.09
N ILE A 203 3.49 30.77 -9.94
CA ILE A 203 4.13 30.74 -8.64
C ILE A 203 4.30 32.17 -8.14
N ASP A 204 3.49 32.54 -7.15
CA ASP A 204 3.49 33.85 -6.48
C ASP A 204 3.36 33.67 -4.95
N ASP A 205 3.23 34.77 -4.22
CA ASP A 205 3.12 34.80 -2.75
C ASP A 205 1.82 34.20 -2.19
N THR A 206 0.91 33.75 -3.05
CA THR A 206 -0.31 33.01 -2.65
C THR A 206 -0.13 31.50 -2.67
N VAL A 207 0.97 30.99 -3.27
CA VAL A 207 1.23 29.53 -3.39
C VAL A 207 1.90 29.01 -2.13
N ALA A 208 1.22 28.10 -1.43
CA ALA A 208 1.69 27.48 -0.19
C ALA A 208 2.50 26.22 -0.43
N MET A 209 2.28 25.50 -1.53
CA MET A 209 2.87 24.19 -1.79
C MET A 209 2.80 23.77 -3.25
N LEU A 210 3.82 23.02 -3.71
CA LEU A 210 3.87 22.35 -5.01
C LEU A 210 3.88 20.83 -4.78
N PRO A 211 2.83 20.08 -5.13
CA PRO A 211 2.85 18.63 -5.03
C PRO A 211 3.32 17.99 -6.33
N ALA A 212 4.03 16.85 -6.22
CA ALA A 212 4.37 16.02 -7.36
C ALA A 212 4.17 14.53 -7.04
N LEU A 213 3.77 13.75 -8.07
CA LEU A 213 3.68 12.30 -8.02
C LEU A 213 4.99 11.69 -8.49
N SER A 214 5.66 10.89 -7.67
CA SER A 214 6.88 10.19 -8.08
C SER A 214 6.65 9.22 -9.24
N ALA A 215 5.51 8.53 -9.26
CA ALA A 215 5.16 7.56 -10.29
C ALA A 215 5.09 8.14 -11.72
N ILE A 216 4.99 9.46 -11.86
CA ILE A 216 4.92 10.12 -13.18
C ILE A 216 6.21 9.89 -13.99
N GLU A 217 7.38 9.79 -13.35
CA GLU A 217 8.66 9.52 -13.99
C GLU A 217 8.68 8.20 -14.77
N ARG A 218 7.84 7.27 -14.35
CA ARG A 218 7.73 5.93 -14.93
C ARG A 218 6.62 5.82 -15.98
N GLY A 219 6.07 6.93 -16.43
CA GLY A 219 4.95 6.94 -17.36
C GLY A 219 3.70 6.25 -16.80
N SER A 220 3.60 6.12 -15.47
CA SER A 220 2.45 5.50 -14.79
C SER A 220 1.50 6.59 -14.28
N PRO A 221 0.49 7.01 -15.06
CA PRO A 221 -0.49 7.92 -14.55
C PRO A 221 -1.31 7.18 -13.50
N ILE A 222 -1.17 7.59 -12.24
CA ILE A 222 -2.09 7.20 -11.17
C ILE A 222 -3.41 7.96 -11.36
N ALA A 223 -3.34 9.06 -12.11
CA ALA A 223 -4.47 9.92 -12.41
C ALA A 223 -5.32 9.42 -13.57
N PRO A 224 -6.63 9.59 -13.53
CA PRO A 224 -7.50 9.41 -14.71
C PRO A 224 -7.22 10.50 -15.77
N PRO A 225 -7.43 10.18 -17.05
CA PRO A 225 -8.31 9.13 -17.50
C PRO A 225 -7.63 7.76 -17.55
N ARG A 226 -8.36 6.74 -17.15
CA ARG A 226 -7.96 5.33 -17.10
C ARG A 226 -7.55 4.70 -18.45
N SER A 227 -7.39 5.50 -19.49
CA SER A 227 -7.15 5.11 -20.88
C SER A 227 -5.71 5.31 -21.35
N MET A 228 -4.80 5.77 -20.50
CA MET A 228 -3.39 5.87 -20.92
C MET A 228 -2.75 4.49 -20.86
N GLU A 229 -2.19 4.08 -21.97
CA GLU A 229 -1.40 2.85 -22.08
C GLU A 229 -0.19 2.92 -21.14
N ARG A 230 0.08 1.82 -20.42
CA ARG A 230 1.12 1.71 -19.38
C ARG A 230 2.55 2.00 -19.83
N SER A 231 2.78 2.13 -21.13
CA SER A 231 4.10 2.25 -21.74
C SER A 231 4.35 3.59 -22.43
N SER A 232 3.46 4.56 -22.29
CA SER A 232 3.71 5.87 -22.91
C SER A 232 4.77 6.61 -22.10
N PRO A 233 5.87 7.08 -22.73
CA PRO A 233 6.84 7.93 -22.05
C PRO A 233 6.16 9.20 -21.57
N THR A 234 6.61 9.70 -20.41
CA THR A 234 6.13 10.99 -19.90
C THR A 234 6.46 12.10 -20.90
N PRO A 235 5.48 12.90 -21.35
CA PRO A 235 5.73 14.00 -22.28
C PRO A 235 6.74 15.01 -21.70
N ASP A 236 7.60 15.58 -22.54
CA ASP A 236 8.59 16.61 -22.16
C ASP A 236 7.96 17.87 -21.54
N THR A 237 6.65 18.07 -21.75
CA THR A 237 5.88 19.16 -21.16
C THR A 237 5.56 18.95 -19.69
N VAL A 238 5.73 17.75 -19.15
CA VAL A 238 5.47 17.41 -17.76
C VAL A 238 6.68 17.76 -16.89
N ILE A 239 6.46 18.49 -15.82
CA ILE A 239 7.49 18.79 -14.82
C ILE A 239 7.70 17.53 -13.99
N LEU A 240 8.88 16.94 -14.04
CA LEU A 240 9.22 15.75 -13.26
C LEU A 240 9.49 16.12 -11.78
N PRO A 241 9.41 15.16 -10.84
CA PRO A 241 9.60 15.43 -9.41
C PRO A 241 10.93 16.12 -9.07
N GLU A 242 12.03 15.70 -9.69
CA GLU A 242 13.35 16.34 -9.50
C GLU A 242 13.33 17.82 -9.91
N GLU A 243 12.77 18.09 -11.07
CA GLU A 243 12.61 19.45 -11.55
C GLU A 243 11.62 20.26 -10.70
N MET A 244 10.54 19.64 -10.20
CA MET A 244 9.60 20.28 -9.27
C MET A 244 10.32 20.74 -8.00
N ILE A 245 11.23 19.91 -7.47
CA ILE A 245 12.08 20.25 -6.31
C ILE A 245 12.96 21.47 -6.62
N ASP A 246 13.59 21.51 -7.79
CA ASP A 246 14.41 22.64 -8.20
C ASP A 246 13.60 23.93 -8.36
N ILE A 247 12.41 23.86 -8.95
CA ILE A 247 11.48 24.97 -9.05
C ILE A 247 11.07 25.47 -7.66
N GLY A 248 10.70 24.55 -6.74
CA GLY A 248 10.34 24.92 -5.38
C GLY A 248 11.47 25.67 -4.66
N LYS A 249 12.71 25.20 -4.77
CA LYS A 249 13.89 25.85 -4.21
C LYS A 249 14.12 27.25 -4.80
N GLN A 250 13.94 27.43 -6.10
CA GLN A 250 14.12 28.71 -6.77
C GLN A 250 13.09 29.76 -6.33
N HIS A 251 11.89 29.35 -5.97
CA HIS A 251 10.78 30.21 -5.60
C HIS A 251 10.48 30.25 -4.10
N ASP A 252 11.25 29.51 -3.28
CA ASP A 252 11.05 29.36 -1.81
C ASP A 252 9.63 28.84 -1.48
N VAL A 253 9.13 27.89 -2.26
CA VAL A 253 7.83 27.24 -2.07
C VAL A 253 8.06 25.75 -1.75
N PRO A 254 7.49 25.22 -0.64
CA PRO A 254 7.65 23.82 -0.26
C PRO A 254 7.15 22.86 -1.34
N VAL A 255 7.93 21.79 -1.57
CA VAL A 255 7.59 20.69 -2.49
C VAL A 255 7.27 19.43 -1.71
N MET A 256 6.11 18.85 -1.96
CA MET A 256 5.70 17.56 -1.39
C MET A 256 5.64 16.48 -2.47
N ILE A 257 6.44 15.42 -2.32
CA ILE A 257 6.46 14.28 -3.23
C ILE A 257 5.60 13.16 -2.69
N ASP A 258 4.54 12.83 -3.43
CA ASP A 258 3.74 11.63 -3.15
C ASP A 258 4.36 10.41 -3.82
N MET A 259 5.02 9.59 -3.04
CA MET A 259 5.56 8.29 -3.43
C MET A 259 4.83 7.12 -2.72
N ALA A 260 3.59 7.32 -2.32
CA ALA A 260 2.83 6.35 -1.52
C ALA A 260 2.75 4.94 -2.14
N SER A 261 2.90 4.80 -3.46
CA SER A 261 2.86 3.50 -4.16
C SER A 261 4.14 3.19 -4.95
N ASP A 262 5.23 3.89 -4.68
CA ASP A 262 6.41 3.90 -5.54
C ASP A 262 7.60 3.11 -4.97
N LEU A 263 7.30 1.99 -4.33
CA LEU A 263 8.26 1.02 -3.84
C LEU A 263 7.88 -0.40 -4.32
N PRO A 264 8.82 -1.12 -4.95
CA PRO A 264 10.13 -0.64 -5.43
C PRO A 264 10.01 0.37 -6.59
N PRO A 265 11.09 1.07 -7.02
CA PRO A 265 12.50 0.86 -6.60
C PRO A 265 12.75 1.38 -5.19
N TRP A 266 13.62 0.64 -4.46
CA TRP A 266 13.85 0.89 -3.03
C TRP A 266 14.68 2.14 -2.77
N GLU A 267 15.44 2.60 -3.75
CA GLU A 267 16.19 3.85 -3.72
C GLU A 267 15.27 5.05 -3.45
N ASN A 268 14.01 4.96 -3.85
CA ASN A 268 13.03 6.01 -3.64
C ASN A 268 12.78 6.32 -2.15
N LEU A 269 13.06 5.39 -1.22
CA LEU A 269 12.97 5.68 0.22
C LEU A 269 13.79 6.90 0.65
N ARG A 270 14.93 7.15 -0.03
CA ARG A 270 15.84 8.27 0.28
C ARG A 270 15.95 9.28 -0.84
N ARG A 271 15.79 8.85 -2.09
CA ARG A 271 16.09 9.62 -3.30
C ARG A 271 15.52 11.04 -3.27
N PHE A 272 14.22 11.19 -3.00
CA PHE A 272 13.59 12.51 -3.04
C PHE A 272 14.00 13.38 -1.87
N ILE A 273 14.31 12.79 -0.72
CA ILE A 273 14.88 13.48 0.45
C ILE A 273 16.28 13.98 0.10
N ASP A 274 17.13 13.10 -0.46
CA ASP A 274 18.51 13.44 -0.86
C ASP A 274 18.52 14.51 -1.99
N LEU A 275 17.53 14.55 -2.86
CA LEU A 275 17.31 15.61 -3.85
C LEU A 275 16.81 16.93 -3.22
N GLY A 276 16.36 16.88 -1.96
CA GLY A 276 15.95 18.06 -1.19
C GLY A 276 14.47 18.41 -1.34
N ALA A 277 13.60 17.41 -1.52
CA ALA A 277 12.16 17.59 -1.33
C ALA A 277 11.88 18.02 0.12
N ASP A 278 10.98 18.98 0.31
CA ASP A 278 10.61 19.45 1.65
C ASP A 278 9.80 18.40 2.42
N LEU A 279 8.94 17.67 1.72
CA LEU A 279 8.11 16.61 2.29
C LEU A 279 8.01 15.42 1.33
N VAL A 280 8.06 14.21 1.88
CA VAL A 280 7.87 12.95 1.16
C VAL A 280 6.80 12.12 1.84
N VAL A 281 5.87 11.54 1.06
CA VAL A 281 4.76 10.72 1.54
C VAL A 281 4.95 9.27 1.12
N VAL A 282 4.88 8.34 2.08
CA VAL A 282 4.96 6.89 1.85
C VAL A 282 3.75 6.19 2.46
N SER A 283 3.21 5.18 1.79
CA SER A 283 2.18 4.31 2.37
C SER A 283 2.82 3.08 3.02
N GLY A 284 2.55 2.86 4.30
CA GLY A 284 3.11 1.71 5.03
C GLY A 284 2.51 0.35 4.60
N GLY A 285 1.27 0.34 4.15
CA GLY A 285 0.55 -0.88 3.74
C GLY A 285 0.73 -1.27 2.28
N LYS A 286 1.76 -0.76 1.60
CA LYS A 286 2.09 -1.11 0.21
C LYS A 286 3.48 -1.77 0.14
N GLY A 287 4.45 -1.20 -0.55
CA GLY A 287 5.77 -1.80 -0.76
C GLY A 287 6.53 -2.14 0.52
N ILE A 288 6.33 -1.39 1.60
CA ILE A 288 6.96 -1.64 2.92
C ILE A 288 6.39 -2.90 3.62
N LEU A 289 5.16 -3.33 3.27
CA LEU A 289 4.44 -4.46 3.87
C LEU A 289 4.10 -4.28 5.35
N GLY A 290 3.92 -3.06 5.81
CA GLY A 290 3.37 -2.72 7.12
C GLY A 290 1.85 -2.78 7.16
N PRO A 291 1.22 -2.39 8.28
CA PRO A 291 -0.23 -2.30 8.38
C PRO A 291 -0.83 -1.35 7.33
N GLN A 292 -1.93 -1.78 6.70
CA GLN A 292 -2.58 -1.01 5.62
C GLN A 292 -3.01 0.39 6.04
N SER A 293 -3.35 0.58 7.31
CA SER A 293 -3.76 1.85 7.91
C SER A 293 -2.62 2.82 8.17
N THR A 294 -1.36 2.46 7.86
CA THR A 294 -0.19 3.27 8.18
C THR A 294 0.36 4.07 7.01
N GLY A 295 1.00 5.19 7.32
CA GLY A 295 1.73 6.03 6.38
C GLY A 295 2.90 6.75 7.06
N ILE A 296 3.75 7.34 6.26
CA ILE A 296 4.90 8.14 6.70
C ILE A 296 4.82 9.50 6.02
N LEU A 297 5.06 10.55 6.79
CA LEU A 297 5.42 11.86 6.29
C LEU A 297 6.83 12.17 6.80
N ALA A 298 7.79 12.38 5.90
CA ALA A 298 9.19 12.62 6.22
C ALA A 298 9.71 13.83 5.45
N GLY A 299 10.70 14.54 5.98
CA GLY A 299 11.33 15.68 5.30
C GLY A 299 11.85 16.73 6.26
N ARG A 300 11.62 17.99 5.94
CA ARG A 300 12.14 19.17 6.63
C ARG A 300 11.58 19.29 8.04
N ALA A 301 12.46 19.50 9.03
CA ALA A 301 12.14 19.39 10.46
C ALA A 301 11.03 20.34 10.91
N ASP A 302 11.01 21.58 10.42
CA ASP A 302 10.00 22.58 10.81
C ASP A 302 8.60 22.22 10.31
N LEU A 303 8.47 21.68 9.07
CA LEU A 303 7.21 21.22 8.53
C LEU A 303 6.72 19.94 9.20
N ILE A 304 7.63 19.02 9.51
CA ILE A 304 7.29 17.80 10.23
C ILE A 304 6.84 18.11 11.66
N GLU A 305 7.47 19.06 12.35
CA GLU A 305 7.01 19.50 13.67
C GLU A 305 5.61 20.13 13.60
N ALA A 306 5.37 21.00 12.62
CA ALA A 306 4.04 21.57 12.40
C ALA A 306 2.96 20.51 12.10
N ALA A 307 3.33 19.47 11.34
CA ALA A 307 2.44 18.33 11.08
C ALA A 307 2.22 17.48 12.35
N ARG A 308 3.27 17.24 13.16
CA ARG A 308 3.21 16.49 14.42
C ARG A 308 2.28 17.16 15.43
N MET A 309 2.37 18.49 15.56
CA MET A 309 1.48 19.26 16.43
C MET A 309 0.00 19.09 16.08
N GLN A 310 -0.30 18.86 14.81
CA GLN A 310 -1.67 18.69 14.30
C GLN A 310 -2.12 17.22 14.22
N ASN A 311 -1.19 16.26 14.30
CA ASN A 311 -1.50 14.83 14.29
C ASN A 311 -2.09 14.37 15.64
N ALA A 312 -2.81 13.25 15.63
CA ALA A 312 -3.21 12.59 16.87
C ALA A 312 -1.96 12.19 17.69
N PRO A 313 -1.97 12.32 19.02
CA PRO A 313 -3.16 12.49 19.89
C PRO A 313 -3.65 13.94 20.11
N ASN A 314 -3.01 14.94 19.50
CA ASN A 314 -3.39 16.35 19.66
C ASN A 314 -4.78 16.65 19.06
N ASP A 315 -5.50 17.63 19.65
CA ASP A 315 -6.87 17.99 19.29
C ASP A 315 -6.96 19.03 18.17
N TYR A 316 -6.29 18.74 17.02
CA TYR A 316 -6.32 19.56 15.81
C TYR A 316 -6.90 18.76 14.64
N ILE A 317 -6.70 19.23 13.42
CA ILE A 317 -7.28 18.63 12.20
C ILE A 317 -6.96 17.13 12.05
N GLY A 318 -5.82 16.68 12.53
CA GLY A 318 -5.38 15.28 12.51
C GLY A 318 -5.99 14.38 13.57
N ARG A 319 -6.75 14.95 14.56
CA ARG A 319 -7.26 14.17 15.70
C ARG A 319 -8.11 12.97 15.30
N GLY A 320 -8.89 13.10 14.25
CA GLY A 320 -9.72 12.00 13.72
C GLY A 320 -8.92 10.88 13.03
N MET A 321 -7.68 11.14 12.69
CA MET A 321 -6.76 10.22 11.98
C MET A 321 -5.80 9.52 12.95
N LYS A 322 -6.31 9.08 14.10
CA LYS A 322 -5.49 8.38 15.10
C LYS A 322 -5.03 7.01 14.62
N ILE A 323 -3.83 6.63 15.04
CA ILE A 323 -3.22 5.34 14.78
C ILE A 323 -2.92 4.62 16.10
N GLY A 324 -3.04 3.30 16.13
CA GLY A 324 -2.76 2.48 17.31
C GLY A 324 -1.27 2.33 17.57
N LYS A 325 -0.90 2.14 18.84
CA LYS A 325 0.50 1.91 19.25
C LYS A 325 1.10 0.68 18.55
N GLU A 326 0.29 -0.35 18.36
CA GLU A 326 0.66 -1.58 17.70
C GLU A 326 0.99 -1.37 16.23
N GLU A 327 0.20 -0.51 15.55
CA GLU A 327 0.39 -0.18 14.14
C GLU A 327 1.63 0.70 13.93
N ILE A 328 1.93 1.60 14.89
CA ILE A 328 3.15 2.42 14.85
C ILE A 328 4.39 1.53 14.92
N ILE A 329 4.44 0.63 15.92
CA ILE A 329 5.55 -0.34 16.06
C ILE A 329 5.66 -1.23 14.82
N ALA A 330 4.54 -1.76 14.33
CA ALA A 330 4.50 -2.61 13.16
C ALA A 330 5.04 -1.90 11.90
N LEU A 331 4.74 -0.61 11.72
CA LEU A 331 5.30 0.17 10.61
C LEU A 331 6.81 0.34 10.74
N VAL A 332 7.31 0.66 11.93
CA VAL A 332 8.76 0.81 12.17
C VAL A 332 9.47 -0.51 11.88
N VAL A 333 8.99 -1.64 12.38
CA VAL A 333 9.55 -2.98 12.11
C VAL A 333 9.51 -3.31 10.62
N ALA A 334 8.40 -3.00 9.95
CA ALA A 334 8.26 -3.22 8.51
C ALA A 334 9.27 -2.38 7.70
N LEU A 335 9.50 -1.12 8.08
CA LEU A 335 10.47 -0.24 7.44
C LEU A 335 11.92 -0.71 7.72
N GLU A 336 12.24 -1.09 8.95
CA GLU A 336 13.55 -1.68 9.28
C GLU A 336 13.83 -2.94 8.45
N ARG A 337 12.82 -3.81 8.33
CA ARG A 337 12.90 -4.98 7.47
C ARG A 337 13.18 -4.57 6.02
N ALA A 338 12.43 -3.64 5.45
CA ALA A 338 12.56 -3.19 4.08
C ALA A 338 13.96 -2.65 3.75
N VAL A 339 14.61 -1.99 4.73
CA VAL A 339 16.00 -1.49 4.57
C VAL A 339 17.04 -2.60 4.75
N ARG A 340 16.75 -3.62 5.56
CA ARG A 340 17.70 -4.70 5.91
C ARG A 340 17.75 -5.84 4.90
N ILE A 341 16.65 -6.17 4.23
CA ILE A 341 16.58 -7.32 3.32
C ILE A 341 17.45 -7.13 2.07
N ASP A 342 17.84 -8.25 1.48
CA ASP A 342 18.43 -8.24 0.14
C ASP A 342 17.33 -7.99 -0.91
N GLN A 343 17.17 -6.72 -1.23
CA GLN A 343 16.12 -6.24 -2.14
C GLN A 343 16.32 -6.75 -3.57
N ALA A 344 17.58 -6.96 -3.99
CA ALA A 344 17.87 -7.50 -5.32
C ALA A 344 17.46 -8.98 -5.40
N ALA A 345 17.74 -9.76 -4.36
CA ALA A 345 17.30 -11.15 -4.28
C ALA A 345 15.77 -11.28 -4.25
N GLU A 346 15.07 -10.36 -3.57
CA GLU A 346 13.61 -10.34 -3.54
C GLU A 346 13.01 -10.05 -4.93
N VAL A 347 13.55 -9.06 -5.63
CA VAL A 347 13.13 -8.72 -7.01
C VAL A 347 13.41 -9.87 -7.96
N GLU A 348 14.56 -10.52 -7.83
CA GLU A 348 14.91 -11.69 -8.65
C GLU A 348 13.94 -12.86 -8.42
N ASP A 349 13.54 -13.13 -7.17
CA ASP A 349 12.52 -14.16 -6.88
C ASP A 349 11.19 -13.85 -7.57
N TRP A 350 10.74 -12.59 -7.58
CA TRP A 350 9.53 -12.18 -8.31
C TRP A 350 9.67 -12.38 -9.81
N ASN A 351 10.82 -12.01 -10.37
CA ASN A 351 11.12 -12.13 -11.81
C ASN A 351 11.14 -13.59 -12.26
N VAL A 352 11.80 -14.47 -11.50
CA VAL A 352 11.85 -15.91 -11.78
C VAL A 352 10.46 -16.53 -11.73
N ARG A 353 9.64 -16.16 -10.75
CA ARG A 353 8.25 -16.63 -10.65
C ARG A 353 7.37 -16.10 -11.79
N ALA A 354 7.54 -14.83 -12.18
CA ALA A 354 6.81 -14.25 -13.30
C ALA A 354 7.20 -14.95 -14.62
N GLN A 355 8.48 -15.20 -14.84
CA GLN A 355 8.96 -15.91 -16.03
C GLN A 355 8.42 -17.34 -16.10
N TRP A 356 8.45 -18.06 -14.97
CA TRP A 356 7.87 -19.39 -14.88
C TRP A 356 6.36 -19.38 -15.16
N LEU A 357 5.62 -18.48 -14.53
CA LEU A 357 4.16 -18.37 -14.72
C LEU A 357 3.79 -18.04 -16.17
N ALA A 358 4.52 -17.13 -16.80
CA ALA A 358 4.33 -16.82 -18.22
C ALA A 358 4.51 -18.07 -19.09
N GLY A 359 5.60 -18.84 -18.87
CA GLY A 359 5.86 -20.09 -19.60
C GLY A 359 4.79 -21.16 -19.39
N GLU A 360 4.23 -21.26 -18.17
CA GLU A 360 3.14 -22.21 -17.84
C GLU A 360 1.82 -21.85 -18.53
N LEU A 361 1.58 -20.56 -18.79
CA LEU A 361 0.32 -20.11 -19.39
C LEU A 361 0.41 -20.01 -20.92
N ASP A 362 1.58 -19.70 -21.49
CA ASP A 362 1.78 -19.53 -22.93
C ASP A 362 1.63 -20.84 -23.74
N VAL A 363 1.63 -22.00 -23.06
CA VAL A 363 1.36 -23.29 -23.69
C VAL A 363 -0.11 -23.58 -23.95
N VAL A 364 -1.01 -22.76 -23.40
CA VAL A 364 -2.46 -22.93 -23.58
C VAL A 364 -2.88 -22.39 -24.95
N PRO A 365 -3.54 -23.19 -25.80
CA PRO A 365 -3.96 -22.73 -27.12
C PRO A 365 -4.82 -21.46 -27.04
N GLY A 366 -4.48 -20.46 -27.85
CA GLY A 366 -5.18 -19.18 -27.88
C GLY A 366 -4.80 -18.19 -26.75
N VAL A 367 -3.96 -18.58 -25.79
CA VAL A 367 -3.45 -17.70 -24.74
C VAL A 367 -2.09 -17.16 -25.13
N VAL A 368 -1.83 -15.91 -24.83
CA VAL A 368 -0.51 -15.24 -24.92
C VAL A 368 -0.18 -14.69 -23.55
N ALA A 369 0.81 -15.27 -22.90
CA ALA A 369 1.30 -14.85 -21.59
C ALA A 369 2.74 -14.32 -21.72
N ARG A 370 2.92 -13.00 -21.56
CA ARG A 370 4.21 -12.34 -21.74
C ARG A 370 4.83 -12.00 -20.40
N TYR A 371 6.06 -12.45 -20.20
CA TYR A 371 6.93 -11.87 -19.19
C TYR A 371 7.25 -10.42 -19.56
N ALA A 372 6.86 -9.48 -18.71
CA ALA A 372 6.99 -8.05 -18.99
C ALA A 372 7.60 -7.32 -17.79
N MET A 373 8.79 -6.70 -18.01
CA MET A 373 9.36 -5.79 -17.01
C MET A 373 8.50 -4.55 -16.89
N ASN A 374 8.11 -4.22 -15.67
CA ASN A 374 7.43 -2.97 -15.39
C ASN A 374 8.42 -1.85 -15.02
N ASN A 375 7.90 -0.63 -14.92
CA ASN A 375 8.73 0.53 -14.61
C ASN A 375 9.21 0.58 -13.15
N GLY A 376 8.77 -0.34 -12.28
CA GLY A 376 9.27 -0.54 -10.91
C GLY A 376 10.51 -1.44 -10.83
N GLY A 377 11.04 -1.89 -11.98
CA GLY A 377 12.24 -2.72 -12.04
C GLY A 377 12.03 -4.21 -11.73
N TYR A 378 10.79 -4.69 -11.73
CA TYR A 378 10.43 -6.10 -11.56
C TYR A 378 9.43 -6.54 -12.63
N ALA A 379 9.31 -7.85 -12.84
CA ALA A 379 8.46 -8.41 -13.87
C ALA A 379 7.06 -8.77 -13.38
N ASP A 380 6.11 -8.58 -14.27
CA ASP A 380 4.73 -9.08 -14.17
C ASP A 380 4.46 -10.03 -15.37
N VAL A 381 3.28 -10.65 -15.40
CA VAL A 381 2.80 -11.44 -16.54
C VAL A 381 1.61 -10.73 -17.18
N ASP A 382 1.81 -10.23 -18.40
CA ASP A 382 0.70 -9.69 -19.19
C ASP A 382 -0.01 -10.84 -19.91
N LEU A 383 -1.34 -10.88 -19.75
CA LEU A 383 -2.18 -11.98 -20.17
C LEU A 383 -3.23 -11.49 -21.18
N GLU A 384 -3.17 -12.07 -22.36
CA GLU A 384 -4.11 -11.85 -23.46
C GLU A 384 -4.57 -13.20 -24.02
N TRP A 385 -5.70 -13.25 -24.72
CA TRP A 385 -6.15 -14.45 -25.43
C TRP A 385 -6.97 -14.10 -26.66
N ASP A 386 -6.98 -15.04 -27.60
CA ASP A 386 -7.77 -14.97 -28.82
C ASP A 386 -9.24 -15.34 -28.52
N GLN A 387 -10.13 -14.37 -28.60
CA GLN A 387 -11.56 -14.57 -28.37
C GLN A 387 -12.24 -15.45 -29.44
N SER A 388 -11.59 -15.73 -30.55
CA SER A 388 -12.09 -16.73 -31.51
C SER A 388 -11.84 -18.17 -31.05
N VAL A 389 -10.91 -18.38 -30.11
CA VAL A 389 -10.55 -19.67 -29.49
C VAL A 389 -11.19 -19.78 -28.10
N ILE A 390 -11.14 -18.70 -27.34
CA ILE A 390 -11.65 -18.60 -25.98
C ILE A 390 -12.65 -17.43 -25.91
N PRO A 391 -13.93 -17.69 -26.25
CA PRO A 391 -14.95 -16.65 -26.48
C PRO A 391 -15.51 -16.05 -25.19
N VAL A 392 -14.61 -15.50 -24.34
CA VAL A 392 -14.96 -14.85 -23.09
C VAL A 392 -14.28 -13.48 -22.98
N GLU A 393 -15.06 -12.48 -22.58
CA GLU A 393 -14.56 -11.14 -22.34
C GLU A 393 -13.68 -11.08 -21.07
N PRO A 394 -12.61 -10.26 -21.02
CA PRO A 394 -11.70 -10.18 -19.88
C PRO A 394 -12.41 -9.90 -18.54
N ARG A 395 -13.45 -9.07 -18.54
CA ARG A 395 -14.24 -8.79 -17.34
C ARG A 395 -14.98 -10.02 -16.82
N GLU A 396 -15.55 -10.78 -17.71
CA GLU A 396 -16.29 -12.00 -17.36
C GLU A 396 -15.34 -13.11 -16.90
N PHE A 397 -14.22 -13.29 -17.59
CA PHE A 397 -13.15 -14.20 -17.18
C PHE A 397 -12.71 -13.94 -15.74
N LYS A 398 -12.41 -12.67 -15.40
CA LYS A 398 -12.02 -12.29 -14.04
C LYS A 398 -13.13 -12.52 -13.01
N ARG A 399 -14.40 -12.35 -13.40
CA ARG A 399 -15.54 -12.65 -12.54
C ARG A 399 -15.60 -14.14 -12.22
N ILE A 400 -15.51 -15.00 -13.22
CA ILE A 400 -15.54 -16.47 -13.06
C ILE A 400 -14.33 -16.92 -12.21
N LEU A 401 -13.14 -16.37 -12.45
CA LEU A 401 -11.93 -16.68 -11.69
C LEU A 401 -12.09 -16.30 -10.21
N ARG A 402 -12.65 -15.13 -9.92
CA ARG A 402 -12.90 -14.65 -8.56
C ARG A 402 -13.97 -15.48 -7.84
N GLU A 403 -15.03 -15.91 -8.54
CA GLU A 403 -16.10 -16.73 -7.99
C GLU A 403 -15.73 -18.23 -7.93
N GLY A 404 -14.68 -18.63 -8.65
CA GLY A 404 -14.18 -20.00 -8.72
C GLY A 404 -13.45 -20.48 -7.45
N THR A 405 -13.00 -21.73 -7.46
CA THR A 405 -12.22 -22.37 -6.39
C THR A 405 -10.90 -22.89 -6.95
N PRO A 406 -9.73 -22.40 -6.49
CA PRO A 406 -9.57 -21.27 -5.56
C PRO A 406 -10.01 -19.92 -6.17
N SER A 407 -10.47 -18.99 -5.31
CA SER A 407 -10.73 -17.62 -5.73
C SER A 407 -9.40 -16.91 -6.00
N ILE A 408 -9.25 -16.30 -7.17
CA ILE A 408 -8.03 -15.56 -7.58
C ILE A 408 -8.45 -14.21 -8.14
N VAL A 409 -7.69 -13.17 -7.80
CA VAL A 409 -7.90 -11.81 -8.30
C VAL A 409 -6.61 -11.25 -8.87
N TYR A 410 -6.68 -10.67 -10.09
CA TYR A 410 -5.59 -9.95 -10.73
C TYR A 410 -6.06 -8.64 -11.37
N ASP A 411 -5.13 -7.71 -11.68
CA ASP A 411 -5.44 -6.37 -12.16
C ASP A 411 -5.38 -6.25 -13.68
N GLY A 412 -6.36 -5.57 -14.27
CA GLY A 412 -6.34 -5.29 -15.71
C GLY A 412 -6.14 -6.56 -16.54
N THR A 413 -5.03 -6.63 -17.27
CA THR A 413 -4.52 -7.80 -18.00
C THR A 413 -3.27 -8.40 -17.35
N THR A 414 -2.88 -7.95 -16.16
CA THR A 414 -1.58 -8.26 -15.56
C THR A 414 -1.74 -9.13 -14.33
N VAL A 415 -1.13 -10.29 -14.34
CA VAL A 415 -1.00 -11.22 -13.20
C VAL A 415 0.32 -10.93 -12.51
N ARG A 416 0.25 -10.54 -11.22
CA ARG A 416 1.42 -10.13 -10.43
C ARG A 416 1.86 -11.23 -9.49
N THR A 417 3.17 -11.48 -9.44
CA THR A 417 3.75 -12.52 -8.57
C THR A 417 4.23 -11.99 -7.23
N ARG A 418 4.50 -10.70 -7.11
CA ARG A 418 5.14 -10.11 -5.93
C ARG A 418 4.37 -10.24 -4.62
N GLN A 419 3.05 -10.42 -4.66
CA GLN A 419 2.23 -10.66 -3.47
C GLN A 419 1.94 -12.14 -3.20
N LEU A 420 2.32 -13.01 -4.12
CA LEU A 420 2.13 -14.45 -3.97
C LEU A 420 3.15 -15.02 -2.98
N ARG A 421 2.70 -15.81 -2.03
CA ARG A 421 3.59 -16.64 -1.21
C ARG A 421 4.14 -17.79 -2.05
N PRO A 422 5.32 -18.32 -1.72
CA PRO A 422 5.88 -19.49 -2.42
C PRO A 422 4.88 -20.64 -2.47
N GLY A 423 4.59 -21.14 -3.67
CA GLY A 423 3.57 -22.17 -3.94
C GLY A 423 2.21 -21.64 -4.39
N GLU A 424 1.87 -20.38 -4.12
CA GLU A 424 0.62 -19.79 -4.64
C GLU A 424 0.66 -19.56 -6.16
N GLU A 425 1.85 -19.34 -6.74
CA GLU A 425 2.02 -19.27 -8.19
C GLU A 425 1.56 -20.56 -8.90
N LEU A 426 1.73 -21.72 -8.26
CA LEU A 426 1.25 -22.99 -8.79
C LEU A 426 -0.28 -23.07 -8.81
N LEU A 427 -0.93 -22.58 -7.74
CA LEU A 427 -2.39 -22.53 -7.66
C LEU A 427 -2.95 -21.56 -8.73
N VAL A 428 -2.28 -20.41 -8.91
CA VAL A 428 -2.65 -19.42 -9.95
C VAL A 428 -2.51 -20.03 -11.34
N ALA A 429 -1.36 -20.62 -11.67
CA ALA A 429 -1.12 -21.25 -12.96
C ALA A 429 -2.14 -22.34 -13.27
N ASN A 430 -2.36 -23.26 -12.34
CA ASN A 430 -3.28 -24.37 -12.53
C ASN A 430 -4.71 -23.89 -12.76
N ARG A 431 -5.20 -22.97 -11.92
CA ARG A 431 -6.57 -22.48 -12.05
C ARG A 431 -6.79 -21.65 -13.33
N LEU A 432 -5.81 -20.87 -13.75
CA LEU A 432 -5.88 -20.14 -15.03
C LEU A 432 -5.91 -21.12 -16.21
N LYS A 433 -5.03 -22.12 -16.23
CA LYS A 433 -5.02 -23.16 -17.30
C LYS A 433 -6.34 -23.93 -17.37
N GLU A 434 -6.85 -24.37 -16.22
CA GLU A 434 -8.15 -25.05 -16.14
C GLU A 434 -9.25 -24.17 -16.73
N LEU A 435 -9.33 -22.91 -16.28
CA LEU A 435 -10.40 -22.00 -16.71
C LEU A 435 -10.30 -21.68 -18.22
N PHE A 436 -9.11 -21.44 -18.76
CA PHE A 436 -8.92 -21.26 -20.19
C PHE A 436 -9.35 -22.49 -20.99
N THR A 437 -9.01 -23.68 -20.50
CA THR A 437 -9.41 -24.95 -21.15
C THR A 437 -10.93 -25.15 -21.07
N GLU A 438 -11.55 -24.89 -19.92
CA GLU A 438 -13.02 -24.97 -19.74
C GLU A 438 -13.79 -24.04 -20.66
N LEU A 439 -13.23 -22.88 -20.98
CA LEU A 439 -13.85 -21.82 -21.77
C LEU A 439 -13.47 -21.85 -23.26
N SER A 440 -12.55 -22.74 -23.67
CA SER A 440 -12.18 -22.93 -25.08
C SER A 440 -13.29 -23.63 -25.86
N LEU A 441 -13.41 -23.32 -27.17
CA LEU A 441 -14.37 -23.92 -28.11
C LEU A 441 -13.95 -25.34 -28.50
#